data_d456c60d1effca7d15be5d77a0d11471
#
_entry.id   d456c60d1effca7d15be5d77a0d11471
#
_cell.length_a   1.000
_cell.length_b   1.000
_cell.length_c   1.000
_cell.angle_alpha   90.00
_cell.angle_beta   90.00
_cell.angle_gamma   90.00
#
_symmetry.space_group_name_H-M   'P 1'
#
loop_
_entity.id
_entity.type
_entity.pdbx_description
1 polymer ?
#
loop_
_entity_poly.entity_id
_entity_poly.type
_entity_poly.pdbx_seq_one_letter_code
_entity_poly.pdbx_strand_id
1 'polypeptide(L)'
;MATTAVNVQAVASKGAASPGSNANANLLVVVTDPKTGAGVTSLTQSDFAVIDQFSLPGQSCGFSSNITSFNNVGTGAYQITVATHSSSPPPGGCKWVAGNYLGQVIVKSSAVQGQAAFVLSI
;
A
#
# COMPACT_ATOMS: atom_id res chain seq x y z
N MET A 1 21.69 -14.86 -5.21
CA MET A 1 20.60 -15.66 -5.82
C MET A 1 19.58 -14.71 -6.44
N ALA A 2 19.16 -15.00 -7.64
CA ALA A 2 18.19 -14.17 -8.31
C ALA A 2 16.79 -14.36 -7.71
N THR A 3 16.02 -13.28 -7.62
CA THR A 3 14.63 -13.35 -7.20
C THR A 3 13.74 -13.83 -8.35
N THR A 4 12.60 -14.42 -8.01
CA THR A 4 11.60 -14.85 -8.96
C THR A 4 10.55 -13.74 -9.11
N ALA A 5 10.22 -13.39 -10.34
CA ALA A 5 9.15 -12.43 -10.60
C ALA A 5 7.81 -13.03 -10.19
N VAL A 6 6.98 -12.24 -9.54
CA VAL A 6 5.61 -12.62 -9.14
C VAL A 6 4.63 -11.61 -9.69
N ASN A 7 3.37 -12.05 -9.87
CA ASN A 7 2.27 -11.13 -10.17
C ASN A 7 1.78 -10.49 -8.87
N VAL A 8 1.61 -9.19 -8.90
CA VAL A 8 1.06 -8.43 -7.79
C VAL A 8 -0.17 -7.67 -8.29
N GLN A 9 -1.27 -7.77 -7.56
CA GLN A 9 -2.48 -7.01 -7.81
C GLN A 9 -2.84 -6.25 -6.54
N ALA A 10 -3.28 -5.01 -6.67
CA ALA A 10 -3.63 -4.18 -5.54
C ALA A 10 -4.95 -3.46 -5.81
N VAL A 11 -5.84 -3.49 -4.82
CA VAL A 11 -7.10 -2.76 -4.84
C VAL A 11 -7.15 -1.91 -3.58
N ALA A 12 -7.48 -0.62 -3.76
CA ALA A 12 -7.53 0.33 -2.66
C ALA A 12 -8.96 0.71 -2.33
N SER A 13 -9.20 0.94 -1.03
CA SER A 13 -10.47 1.47 -0.52
C SER A 13 -10.13 2.51 0.54
N LYS A 14 -10.87 3.61 0.55
CA LYS A 14 -10.60 4.68 1.52
C LYS A 14 -10.83 4.25 2.97
N GLY A 15 -11.70 3.26 3.21
CA GLY A 15 -11.96 2.81 4.58
C GLY A 15 -12.42 3.97 5.46
N ALA A 16 -11.70 4.19 6.57
CA ALA A 16 -11.96 5.29 7.49
C ALA A 16 -11.34 6.62 7.03
N ALA A 17 -10.51 6.63 6.00
CA ALA A 17 -9.89 7.85 5.49
C ALA A 17 -10.96 8.78 4.92
N SER A 18 -10.81 10.07 5.20
CA SER A 18 -11.73 11.10 4.70
C SER A 18 -10.97 12.42 4.60
N PRO A 19 -11.44 13.37 3.77
CA PRO A 19 -10.78 14.67 3.69
C PRO A 19 -10.65 15.32 5.06
N GLY A 20 -9.46 15.82 5.37
CA GLY A 20 -9.18 16.46 6.65
C GLY A 20 -8.80 15.50 7.77
N SER A 21 -8.82 14.18 7.55
CA SER A 21 -8.40 13.19 8.53
C SER A 21 -7.03 12.60 8.18
N ASN A 22 -6.46 11.86 9.11
CA ASN A 22 -5.28 11.01 8.86
C ASN A 22 -5.59 9.55 9.21
N ALA A 23 -6.86 9.17 9.15
CA ALA A 23 -7.29 7.80 9.43
C ALA A 23 -6.83 6.82 8.34
N ASN A 24 -6.93 5.54 8.62
CA ASN A 24 -6.38 4.50 7.74
C ASN A 24 -7.21 4.29 6.48
N ALA A 25 -6.53 4.14 5.35
CA ALA A 25 -7.08 3.59 4.13
C ALA A 25 -6.63 2.13 4.00
N ASN A 26 -7.35 1.35 3.21
CA ASN A 26 -7.12 -0.09 3.08
C ASN A 26 -6.61 -0.45 1.69
N LEU A 27 -5.67 -1.39 1.65
CA LEU A 27 -5.21 -2.03 0.43
C LEU A 27 -5.39 -3.54 0.57
N LEU A 28 -5.93 -4.16 -0.47
CA LEU A 28 -5.90 -5.61 -0.62
C LEU A 28 -4.85 -5.92 -1.69
N VAL A 29 -3.84 -6.69 -1.32
CA VAL A 29 -2.74 -7.05 -2.21
C VAL A 29 -2.74 -8.55 -2.38
N VAL A 30 -2.76 -9.01 -3.64
CA VAL A 30 -2.71 -10.44 -3.96
C VAL A 30 -1.41 -10.69 -4.72
N VAL A 31 -0.65 -11.66 -4.24
CA VAL A 31 0.65 -12.03 -4.81
C VAL A 31 0.56 -13.48 -5.28
N THR A 32 0.79 -13.70 -6.56
CA THR A 32 0.68 -15.04 -7.15
C THR A 32 1.90 -15.39 -7.99
N ASP A 33 2.16 -16.68 -8.07
CA ASP A 33 3.16 -17.22 -8.97
C ASP A 33 2.62 -17.16 -10.41
N PRO A 34 3.34 -16.52 -11.35
CA PRO A 34 2.83 -16.36 -12.71
C PRO A 34 2.76 -17.67 -13.50
N LYS A 35 3.46 -18.70 -13.07
CA LYS A 35 3.46 -19.99 -13.78
C LYS A 35 2.31 -20.89 -13.35
N THR A 36 1.97 -20.87 -12.07
CA THR A 36 1.00 -21.79 -11.49
C THR A 36 -0.28 -21.11 -11.04
N GLY A 37 -0.27 -19.79 -10.86
CA GLY A 37 -1.39 -19.04 -10.26
C GLY A 37 -1.52 -19.22 -8.77
N ALA A 38 -0.63 -19.99 -8.14
CA ALA A 38 -0.70 -20.24 -6.70
C ALA A 38 -0.34 -18.96 -5.93
N GLY A 39 -1.01 -18.74 -4.81
CA GLY A 39 -0.70 -17.62 -3.93
C GLY A 39 0.68 -17.76 -3.29
N VAL A 40 1.41 -16.66 -3.24
CA VAL A 40 2.71 -16.61 -2.58
C VAL A 40 2.47 -16.36 -1.10
N THR A 41 2.84 -17.31 -0.27
CA THR A 41 2.64 -17.28 1.18
C THR A 41 3.91 -16.83 1.90
N SER A 42 3.78 -16.64 3.21
CA SER A 42 4.93 -16.37 4.10
C SER A 42 5.62 -15.04 3.89
N LEU A 43 4.97 -14.08 3.22
CA LEU A 43 5.46 -12.72 3.15
C LEU A 43 5.10 -11.98 4.45
N THR A 44 5.99 -11.07 4.85
CA THR A 44 5.82 -10.25 6.05
C THR A 44 5.71 -8.78 5.66
N GLN A 45 5.36 -7.93 6.62
CA GLN A 45 5.23 -6.49 6.35
C GLN A 45 6.50 -5.90 5.75
N SER A 46 7.67 -6.37 6.17
CA SER A 46 8.95 -5.85 5.67
C SER A 46 9.21 -6.20 4.20
N ASP A 47 8.46 -7.14 3.64
CA ASP A 47 8.57 -7.50 2.22
C ASP A 47 7.75 -6.57 1.32
N PHE A 48 6.99 -5.65 1.89
CA PHE A 48 6.11 -4.74 1.17
C PHE A 48 6.58 -3.30 1.36
N ALA A 49 6.51 -2.52 0.29
CA ALA A 49 6.64 -1.07 0.33
C ALA A 49 5.44 -0.45 -0.38
N VAL A 50 4.89 0.60 0.20
CA VAL A 50 3.80 1.35 -0.39
C VAL A 50 4.30 2.76 -0.65
N ILE A 51 4.16 3.23 -1.88
CA ILE A 51 4.71 4.51 -2.32
C ILE A 51 3.60 5.31 -2.99
N ASP A 52 3.45 6.58 -2.64
CA ASP A 52 2.63 7.49 -3.42
C ASP A 52 3.46 8.05 -4.58
N GLN A 53 2.84 8.17 -5.75
CA GLN A 53 3.54 8.57 -6.97
C GLN A 53 3.47 10.06 -7.22
N PHE A 54 2.50 10.75 -6.63
CA PHE A 54 2.44 12.20 -6.63
C PHE A 54 1.57 12.67 -5.46
N SER A 55 1.80 13.91 -5.04
CA SER A 55 1.04 14.54 -3.96
C SER A 55 -0.06 15.42 -4.51
N LEU A 56 -1.23 15.39 -3.88
CA LEU A 56 -2.33 16.30 -4.18
C LEU A 56 -2.07 17.66 -3.51
N PRO A 57 -2.63 18.76 -4.07
CA PRO A 57 -2.57 20.05 -3.41
C PRO A 57 -3.26 20.04 -2.05
N GLY A 58 -2.86 20.92 -1.16
CA GLY A 58 -3.40 21.04 0.19
C GLY A 58 -2.44 20.50 1.21
N GLN A 59 -2.96 19.86 2.27
CA GLN A 59 -2.15 19.37 3.38
C GLN A 59 -1.74 17.91 3.25
N SER A 60 -1.82 17.35 2.04
CA SER A 60 -1.41 15.98 1.83
C SER A 60 0.10 15.92 1.69
N CYS A 61 0.74 15.16 2.55
CA CYS A 61 2.17 14.83 2.44
C CYS A 61 2.36 13.41 1.91
N GLY A 62 1.28 12.77 1.49
CA GLY A 62 1.31 11.40 1.01
C GLY A 62 1.32 10.37 2.13
N PHE A 63 1.48 9.13 1.72
CA PHE A 63 1.42 7.97 2.62
C PHE A 63 2.60 7.03 2.42
N SER A 64 3.63 7.47 1.70
CA SER A 64 4.79 6.62 1.41
C SER A 64 5.43 6.08 2.68
N SER A 65 5.66 4.76 2.70
CA SER A 65 6.30 4.06 3.81
C SER A 65 5.52 4.13 5.13
N ASN A 66 4.23 4.49 5.10
CA ASN A 66 3.44 4.59 6.33
C ASN A 66 2.40 3.48 6.41
N ILE A 67 2.87 2.25 6.48
CA ILE A 67 2.01 1.08 6.72
C ILE A 67 1.68 1.03 8.20
N THR A 68 0.40 1.09 8.53
CA THR A 68 -0.07 1.12 9.92
C THR A 68 -0.51 -0.26 10.42
N SER A 69 -0.89 -1.17 9.53
CA SER A 69 -1.11 -2.56 9.89
C SER A 69 -0.93 -3.48 8.70
N PHE A 70 -0.71 -4.75 8.98
CA PHE A 70 -0.47 -5.77 7.96
C PHE A 70 -1.04 -7.09 8.45
N ASN A 71 -1.89 -7.73 7.63
CA ASN A 71 -2.49 -9.02 7.96
C ASN A 71 -2.53 -9.91 6.73
N ASN A 72 -2.20 -11.19 6.91
CA ASN A 72 -2.47 -12.21 5.90
C ASN A 72 -3.94 -12.61 6.03
N VAL A 73 -4.71 -12.45 4.96
CA VAL A 73 -6.16 -12.69 4.97
C VAL A 73 -6.57 -13.86 4.08
N GLY A 74 -5.61 -14.52 3.45
CA GLY A 74 -5.86 -15.67 2.60
C GLY A 74 -4.58 -16.15 1.97
N THR A 75 -4.63 -17.21 1.17
CA THR A 75 -3.45 -17.73 0.49
C THR A 75 -2.98 -16.71 -0.55
N GLY A 76 -1.84 -16.07 -0.28
CA GLY A 76 -1.28 -15.03 -1.15
C GLY A 76 -2.04 -13.71 -1.09
N ALA A 77 -2.96 -13.53 -0.15
CA ALA A 77 -3.72 -12.29 0.00
C ALA A 77 -3.34 -11.58 1.30
N TYR A 78 -3.07 -10.30 1.20
CA TYR A 78 -2.58 -9.50 2.31
C TYR A 78 -3.38 -8.21 2.40
N GLN A 79 -3.83 -7.87 3.60
CA GLN A 79 -4.49 -6.60 3.87
C GLN A 79 -3.49 -5.66 4.51
N ILE A 80 -3.32 -4.49 3.90
CA ILE A 80 -2.40 -3.46 4.36
C ILE A 80 -3.21 -2.20 4.62
N THR A 81 -3.00 -1.56 5.77
CA THR A 81 -3.54 -0.23 5.98
C THR A 81 -2.43 0.80 5.90
N VAL A 82 -2.76 1.94 5.34
CA VAL A 82 -1.85 3.07 5.20
C VAL A 82 -2.53 4.34 5.68
N ALA A 83 -1.74 5.29 6.15
CA ALA A 83 -2.24 6.59 6.59
C ALA A 83 -1.25 7.68 6.19
N THR A 84 -1.71 8.92 6.19
CA THR A 84 -0.80 10.06 6.05
C THR A 84 0.09 10.19 7.30
N HIS A 85 1.24 10.83 7.14
CA HIS A 85 2.18 10.99 8.24
C HIS A 85 1.68 12.02 9.25
N SER A 86 1.15 11.56 10.38
CA SER A 86 0.50 12.42 11.37
C SER A 86 1.47 13.28 12.16
N SER A 87 2.74 12.91 12.19
CA SER A 87 3.77 13.65 12.94
C SER A 87 4.57 14.63 12.07
N SER A 88 4.28 14.72 10.79
CA SER A 88 5.01 15.58 9.85
C SER A 88 4.43 16.99 9.83
N PRO A 89 5.22 18.05 9.52
CA PRO A 89 4.65 19.36 9.21
C PRO A 89 3.68 19.24 8.02
N PRO A 90 2.61 20.03 7.94
CA PRO A 90 2.24 21.16 8.80
C PRO A 90 1.75 20.76 10.19
N PRO A 91 1.53 21.73 11.09
CA PRO A 91 1.03 21.45 12.43
C PRO A 91 -0.22 20.58 12.41
N GLY A 92 -0.29 19.59 13.30
CA GLY A 92 -1.36 18.59 13.29
C GLY A 92 -1.10 17.42 12.35
N GLY A 93 0.06 17.41 11.65
CA GLY A 93 0.44 16.36 10.72
C GLY A 93 -0.20 16.48 9.35
N CYS A 94 0.07 15.52 8.50
CA CYS A 94 -0.49 15.48 7.16
C CYS A 94 -1.92 14.94 7.19
N LYS A 95 -2.75 15.46 6.33
CA LYS A 95 -4.17 15.07 6.23
C LYS A 95 -4.47 14.59 4.83
N TRP A 96 -5.44 13.69 4.71
CA TRP A 96 -5.98 13.34 3.42
C TRP A 96 -6.68 14.56 2.82
N VAL A 97 -6.55 14.74 1.51
CA VAL A 97 -7.36 15.71 0.77
C VAL A 97 -8.23 14.96 -0.21
N ALA A 98 -9.39 15.55 -0.56
CA ALA A 98 -10.29 14.93 -1.52
C ALA A 98 -9.59 14.80 -2.87
N GLY A 99 -9.72 13.65 -3.51
CA GLY A 99 -9.15 13.40 -4.83
C GLY A 99 -8.63 11.97 -4.96
N ASN A 100 -7.94 11.72 -6.05
CA ASN A 100 -7.37 10.42 -6.36
C ASN A 100 -5.87 10.43 -6.11
N TYR A 101 -5.44 9.51 -5.26
CA TYR A 101 -4.02 9.27 -5.01
C TYR A 101 -3.56 8.12 -5.89
N LEU A 102 -2.48 8.33 -6.62
CA LEU A 102 -1.86 7.26 -7.39
C LEU A 102 -0.72 6.68 -6.56
N GLY A 103 -0.80 5.39 -6.31
CA GLY A 103 0.19 4.70 -5.49
C GLY A 103 0.73 3.45 -6.16
N GLN A 104 1.73 2.87 -5.52
CA GLN A 104 2.36 1.65 -5.97
C GLN A 104 2.70 0.78 -4.76
N VAL A 105 2.40 -0.52 -4.87
CA VAL A 105 2.85 -1.53 -3.92
C VAL A 105 4.02 -2.28 -4.55
N ILE A 106 5.12 -2.35 -3.83
CA ILE A 106 6.29 -3.11 -4.23
C ILE A 106 6.43 -4.28 -3.28
N VAL A 107 6.54 -5.49 -3.84
CA VAL A 107 6.82 -6.71 -3.09
C VAL A 107 8.24 -7.12 -3.40
N LYS A 108 9.06 -7.25 -2.37
CA LYS A 108 10.45 -7.66 -2.53
C LYS A 108 10.93 -8.40 -1.29
N SER A 109 11.31 -9.64 -1.49
CA SER A 109 11.96 -10.46 -0.48
C SER A 109 13.26 -11.05 -1.05
N SER A 110 13.91 -11.93 -0.31
CA SER A 110 15.07 -12.65 -0.82
C SER A 110 14.72 -13.61 -1.96
N ALA A 111 13.44 -13.97 -2.09
CA ALA A 111 12.98 -15.00 -3.03
C ALA A 111 12.13 -14.45 -4.17
N VAL A 112 11.36 -13.39 -3.96
CA VAL A 112 10.37 -12.91 -4.94
C VAL A 112 10.42 -11.39 -5.11
N GLN A 113 9.97 -10.93 -6.27
CA GLN A 113 9.92 -9.50 -6.58
C GLN A 113 8.77 -9.22 -7.55
N GLY A 114 8.01 -8.17 -7.28
CA GLY A 114 6.91 -7.70 -8.13
C GLY A 114 6.37 -6.36 -7.67
N GLN A 115 5.47 -5.78 -8.45
CA GLN A 115 4.88 -4.50 -8.10
C GLN A 115 3.53 -4.33 -8.78
N ALA A 116 2.68 -3.45 -8.22
CA ALA A 116 1.40 -3.09 -8.80
C ALA A 116 1.05 -1.64 -8.47
N ALA A 117 0.44 -0.97 -9.42
CA ALA A 117 -0.12 0.36 -9.19
C ALA A 117 -1.54 0.25 -8.63
N PHE A 118 -1.98 1.27 -7.90
CA PHE A 118 -3.36 1.37 -7.43
C PHE A 118 -3.80 2.82 -7.41
N VAL A 119 -5.11 3.04 -7.41
CA VAL A 119 -5.72 4.35 -7.24
C VAL A 119 -6.50 4.33 -5.94
N LEU A 120 -6.22 5.28 -5.07
CA LEU A 120 -6.94 5.47 -3.81
C LEU A 120 -7.75 6.76 -3.91
N SER A 121 -9.07 6.63 -3.88
CA SER A 121 -9.97 7.77 -3.96
C SER A 121 -10.45 8.15 -2.56
N ILE A 122 -10.21 9.38 -2.20
CA ILE A 122 -10.61 9.94 -0.90
C ILE A 122 -11.79 10.90 -1.07
#